data_a129601ff0d77f45c181887fed99312d
#
_entry.id   a129601ff0d77f45c181887fed99312d
#
_cell.length_a   1.000
_cell.length_b   1.000
_cell.length_c   1.000
_cell.angle_alpha   90.00
_cell.angle_beta   90.00
_cell.angle_gamma   90.00
#
_symmetry.space_group_name_H-M   'P 1'
#
loop_
_entity.id
_entity.type
_entity.pdbx_description
1 polymer ?
#
loop_
_entity_poly.entity_id
_entity_poly.type
_entity_poly.pdbx_seq_one_letter_code
_entity_poly.pdbx_strand_id
1 'polypeptide(L)'
;MLRYLFEKIMLILDNYSQKKNFSFLRNLIGKKVEIFFDVGFHEGETTSLANKYFSIKEIHAFEPNPDIPKKFYKRKNNNIFLVNKGVGRKDCKKTFFTNNFSPINSFFRVNKRSKHTRLKIKILSFIYSEKINSRRNNVEIVTLKNYCLKKKY
;
A
#
# COMPACT_ATOMS: atom_id res chain seq x y z
N MET A 1 14.31 19.58 -6.99
CA MET A 1 14.25 20.14 -5.62
C MET A 1 12.83 20.12 -5.04
N LEU A 2 11.84 20.75 -5.67
CA LEU A 2 10.44 20.82 -5.18
C LEU A 2 9.80 19.43 -4.96
N ARG A 3 9.94 18.49 -5.90
CA ARG A 3 9.46 17.10 -5.79
C ARG A 3 9.99 16.42 -4.52
N TYR A 4 11.30 16.45 -4.31
CA TYR A 4 11.93 15.84 -3.15
C TYR A 4 11.44 16.43 -1.82
N LEU A 5 11.27 17.75 -1.77
CA LEU A 5 10.72 18.44 -0.59
C LEU A 5 9.28 18.02 -0.32
N PHE A 6 8.44 17.97 -1.36
CA PHE A 6 7.04 17.53 -1.27
C PHE A 6 6.93 16.08 -0.76
N GLU A 7 7.70 15.17 -1.35
CA GLU A 7 7.72 13.75 -0.92
C GLU A 7 8.16 13.61 0.54
N LYS A 8 9.17 14.36 0.97
CA LYS A 8 9.61 14.37 2.38
C LYS A 8 8.53 14.90 3.33
N ILE A 9 7.88 16.01 2.99
CA ILE A 9 6.80 16.58 3.82
C ILE A 9 5.65 15.58 3.94
N MET A 10 5.20 14.97 2.84
CA MET A 10 4.14 13.97 2.86
C MET A 10 4.51 12.77 3.71
N LEU A 11 5.74 12.26 3.56
CA LEU A 11 6.24 11.14 4.37
C LEU A 11 6.29 11.48 5.87
N ILE A 12 6.68 12.70 6.24
CA ILE A 12 6.72 13.13 7.65
C ILE A 12 5.30 13.17 8.23
N LEU A 13 4.33 13.73 7.49
CA LEU A 13 2.93 13.84 7.93
C LEU A 13 2.29 12.46 8.10
N ASP A 14 2.48 11.58 7.12
CA ASP A 14 1.97 10.21 7.17
C ASP A 14 2.60 9.42 8.33
N ASN A 15 3.92 9.50 8.48
CA ASN A 15 4.63 8.86 9.58
C ASN A 15 4.20 9.37 10.95
N TYR A 16 3.93 10.66 11.10
CA TYR A 16 3.49 11.23 12.38
C TYR A 16 2.14 10.66 12.82
N SER A 17 1.17 10.62 11.91
CA SER A 17 -0.16 10.05 12.17
C SER A 17 -0.07 8.54 12.49
N GLN A 18 0.65 7.80 11.66
CA GLN A 18 0.81 6.35 11.83
C GLN A 18 1.56 6.00 13.14
N LYS A 19 2.58 6.75 13.53
CA LYS A 19 3.29 6.55 14.82
C LYS A 19 2.36 6.62 16.00
N LYS A 20 1.46 7.60 16.05
CA LYS A 20 0.47 7.72 17.12
C LYS A 20 -0.44 6.50 17.17
N ASN A 21 -0.93 6.05 16.01
CA ASN A 21 -1.80 4.89 15.91
C ASN A 21 -1.09 3.60 16.38
N PHE A 22 0.14 3.37 15.94
CA PHE A 22 0.91 2.20 16.35
C PHE A 22 1.31 2.24 17.83
N SER A 23 1.64 3.41 18.37
CA SER A 23 1.89 3.58 19.81
C SER A 23 0.65 3.26 20.63
N PHE A 24 -0.52 3.77 20.24
CA PHE A 24 -1.79 3.46 20.87
C PHE A 24 -2.12 1.96 20.81
N LEU A 25 -2.03 1.35 19.63
CA LEU A 25 -2.27 -0.08 19.46
C LEU A 25 -1.31 -0.92 20.31
N ARG A 26 -0.03 -0.56 20.38
CA ARG A 26 0.94 -1.26 21.22
C ARG A 26 0.57 -1.24 22.70
N ASN A 27 0.04 -0.11 23.18
CA ASN A 27 -0.44 -0.01 24.56
C ASN A 27 -1.69 -0.89 24.81
N LEU A 28 -2.52 -1.07 23.78
CA LEU A 28 -3.76 -1.85 23.87
C LEU A 28 -3.53 -3.37 23.76
N ILE A 29 -2.72 -3.83 22.80
CA ILE A 29 -2.55 -5.27 22.50
C ILE A 29 -1.18 -5.83 22.90
N GLY A 30 -0.28 -5.02 23.41
CA GLY A 30 1.10 -5.41 23.77
C GLY A 30 2.05 -5.42 22.57
N LYS A 31 3.27 -5.93 22.80
CA LYS A 31 4.34 -5.89 21.80
C LYS A 31 4.33 -7.09 20.85
N LYS A 32 3.83 -8.25 21.27
CA LYS A 32 3.87 -9.48 20.46
C LYS A 32 2.65 -9.57 19.56
N VAL A 33 2.86 -9.81 18.26
CA VAL A 33 1.81 -10.00 17.27
C VAL A 33 2.14 -11.26 16.48
N GLU A 34 1.25 -12.24 16.51
CA GLU A 34 1.45 -13.50 15.77
C GLU A 34 1.32 -13.26 14.26
N ILE A 35 0.24 -12.61 13.82
CA ILE A 35 -0.06 -12.39 12.42
C ILE A 35 -0.43 -10.93 12.19
N PHE A 36 0.19 -10.31 11.19
CA PHE A 36 -0.11 -8.95 10.76
C PHE A 36 -0.49 -8.95 9.28
N PHE A 37 -1.66 -8.42 8.95
CA PHE A 37 -2.13 -8.25 7.58
C PHE A 37 -1.90 -6.79 7.14
N ASP A 38 -1.04 -6.59 6.15
CA ASP A 38 -0.81 -5.29 5.51
C ASP A 38 -1.54 -5.27 4.15
N VAL A 39 -2.66 -4.54 4.08
CA VAL A 39 -3.48 -4.42 2.87
C VAL A 39 -3.19 -3.12 2.15
N GLY A 40 -2.57 -3.22 0.98
CA GLY A 40 -2.01 -2.09 0.24
C GLY A 40 -0.55 -1.85 0.64
N PHE A 41 0.23 -2.92 0.60
CA PHE A 41 1.63 -2.95 1.06
C PHE A 41 2.51 -1.89 0.39
N HIS A 42 2.25 -1.56 -0.88
CA HIS A 42 3.05 -0.61 -1.66
C HIS A 42 4.55 -0.93 -1.58
N GLU A 43 5.37 -0.04 -1.02
CA GLU A 43 6.81 -0.27 -0.81
C GLU A 43 7.14 -0.75 0.62
N GLY A 44 6.12 -1.05 1.44
CA GLY A 44 6.26 -1.61 2.77
C GLY A 44 6.47 -0.59 3.88
N GLU A 45 6.01 0.65 3.67
CA GLU A 45 6.15 1.74 4.64
C GLU A 45 5.45 1.41 5.95
N THR A 46 4.18 0.95 5.86
CA THR A 46 3.36 0.56 7.03
C THR A 46 3.99 -0.64 7.75
N THR A 47 4.36 -1.68 7.00
CA THR A 47 5.06 -2.85 7.55
C THR A 47 6.37 -2.48 8.23
N SER A 48 7.17 -1.61 7.60
CA SER A 48 8.44 -1.14 8.16
C SER A 48 8.24 -0.37 9.47
N LEU A 49 7.18 0.43 9.54
CA LEU A 49 6.82 1.15 10.76
C LEU A 49 6.28 0.21 11.84
N ALA A 50 5.40 -0.74 11.48
CA ALA A 50 4.84 -1.73 12.41
C ALA A 50 5.95 -2.54 13.10
N ASN A 51 6.97 -2.96 12.38
CA ASN A 51 8.13 -3.69 12.92
C ASN A 51 8.94 -2.89 13.96
N LYS A 52 8.81 -1.56 14.00
CA LYS A 52 9.44 -0.73 15.07
C LYS A 52 8.66 -0.78 16.37
N TYR A 53 7.36 -1.04 16.31
CA TYR A 53 6.49 -1.06 17.50
C TYR A 53 6.19 -2.46 17.99
N PHE A 54 6.17 -3.45 17.09
CA PHE A 54 5.76 -4.81 17.40
C PHE A 54 6.86 -5.82 17.04
N SER A 55 6.88 -6.93 17.78
CA SER A 55 7.58 -8.14 17.41
C SER A 55 6.60 -9.03 16.67
N ILE A 56 6.63 -9.00 15.34
CA ILE A 56 5.67 -9.67 14.47
C ILE A 56 6.26 -10.97 13.98
N LYS A 57 5.55 -12.09 14.17
CA LYS A 57 6.00 -13.41 13.73
C LYS A 57 5.80 -13.59 12.23
N GLU A 58 4.61 -13.29 11.71
CA GLU A 58 4.26 -13.41 10.31
C GLU A 58 3.56 -12.16 9.79
N ILE A 59 3.97 -11.67 8.63
CA ILE A 59 3.37 -10.52 7.94
C ILE A 59 2.84 -10.98 6.59
N HIS A 60 1.54 -10.87 6.37
CA HIS A 60 0.91 -11.13 5.09
C HIS A 60 0.59 -9.81 4.40
N ALA A 61 1.42 -9.45 3.43
CA ALA A 61 1.38 -8.19 2.71
C ALA A 61 0.67 -8.36 1.37
N PHE A 62 -0.44 -7.65 1.17
CA PHE A 62 -1.23 -7.71 -0.06
C PHE A 62 -0.99 -6.46 -0.91
N GLU A 63 -0.56 -6.67 -2.15
CA GLU A 63 -0.33 -5.58 -3.11
C GLU A 63 -0.76 -5.99 -4.51
N PRO A 64 -1.81 -5.35 -5.07
CA PRO A 64 -2.30 -5.69 -6.41
C PRO A 64 -1.38 -5.19 -7.54
N ASN A 65 -0.54 -4.18 -7.32
CA ASN A 65 0.37 -3.68 -8.33
C ASN A 65 1.42 -4.73 -8.70
N PRO A 66 1.44 -5.25 -9.95
CA PRO A 66 2.33 -6.35 -10.34
C PRO A 66 3.81 -5.97 -10.40
N ASP A 67 4.14 -4.67 -10.35
CA ASP A 67 5.51 -4.20 -10.42
C ASP A 67 6.21 -4.19 -9.05
N ILE A 68 5.44 -4.15 -7.96
CA ILE A 68 5.96 -4.11 -6.58
C ILE A 68 6.66 -5.41 -6.17
N PRO A 69 6.08 -6.61 -6.39
CA PRO A 69 6.75 -7.87 -6.03
C PRO A 69 8.14 -7.99 -6.64
N LYS A 70 8.31 -7.58 -7.89
CA LYS A 70 9.61 -7.64 -8.59
C LYS A 70 10.70 -6.84 -7.90
N LYS A 71 10.34 -5.70 -7.30
CA LYS A 71 11.26 -4.85 -6.54
C LYS A 71 11.52 -5.42 -5.14
N PHE A 72 10.49 -6.02 -4.52
CA PHE A 72 10.54 -6.50 -3.15
C PHE A 72 11.37 -7.77 -3.00
N TYR A 73 11.29 -8.74 -3.92
CA TYR A 73 12.05 -10.00 -3.86
C TYR A 73 13.58 -9.80 -3.81
N LYS A 74 14.06 -8.59 -4.10
CA LYS A 74 15.47 -8.24 -3.90
C LYS A 74 15.83 -7.97 -2.43
N ARG A 75 14.84 -7.84 -1.54
CA ARG A 75 15.02 -7.59 -0.10
C ARG A 75 14.66 -8.87 0.66
N LYS A 76 15.65 -9.58 1.20
CA LYS A 76 15.40 -10.77 2.05
C LYS A 76 14.77 -10.36 3.38
N ASN A 77 13.47 -10.61 3.54
CA ASN A 77 12.78 -10.55 4.84
C ASN A 77 12.04 -11.88 5.03
N ASN A 78 12.50 -12.69 5.97
CA ASN A 78 12.06 -14.07 6.13
C ASN A 78 10.64 -14.23 6.71
N ASN A 79 10.08 -13.15 7.30
CA ASN A 79 8.74 -13.19 7.92
C ASN A 79 7.66 -12.46 7.10
N ILE A 80 7.97 -11.95 5.91
CA ILE A 80 7.02 -11.24 5.06
C ILE A 80 6.62 -12.11 3.87
N PHE A 81 5.34 -12.46 3.82
CA PHE A 81 4.69 -13.18 2.73
C PHE A 81 3.97 -12.19 1.82
N LEU A 82 4.63 -11.81 0.72
CA LEU A 82 4.03 -10.89 -0.24
C LEU A 82 3.05 -11.61 -1.16
N VAL A 83 1.80 -11.19 -1.13
CA VAL A 83 0.69 -11.70 -1.92
C VAL A 83 0.32 -10.71 -3.01
N ASN A 84 0.64 -11.01 -4.27
CA ASN A 84 0.32 -10.12 -5.38
C ASN A 84 -1.17 -10.20 -5.78
N LYS A 85 -2.03 -9.81 -4.85
CA LYS A 85 -3.48 -9.74 -5.00
C LYS A 85 -4.02 -8.53 -4.25
N GLY A 86 -5.16 -8.03 -4.70
CA GLY A 86 -5.94 -7.08 -3.89
C GLY A 86 -6.81 -7.84 -2.88
N VAL A 87 -7.19 -7.16 -1.81
CA VAL A 87 -8.18 -7.65 -0.85
C VAL A 87 -9.53 -7.03 -1.14
N GLY A 88 -10.60 -7.83 -1.11
CA GLY A 88 -11.94 -7.35 -1.40
C GLY A 88 -13.06 -8.21 -0.81
N ARG A 89 -14.30 -7.82 -1.10
CA ARG A 89 -15.50 -8.46 -0.56
C ARG A 89 -15.74 -9.87 -1.13
N LYS A 90 -15.27 -10.15 -2.33
CA LYS A 90 -15.40 -11.46 -3.00
C LYS A 90 -14.17 -11.75 -3.85
N ASP A 91 -13.84 -13.02 -4.00
CA ASP A 91 -12.79 -13.47 -4.89
C ASP A 91 -13.22 -13.21 -6.34
N CYS A 92 -12.42 -12.45 -7.09
CA CYS A 92 -12.70 -12.12 -8.48
C CYS A 92 -11.45 -11.55 -9.16
N LYS A 93 -11.55 -11.33 -10.48
CA LYS A 93 -10.58 -10.48 -11.20
C LYS A 93 -11.13 -9.07 -11.35
N LYS A 94 -10.28 -8.05 -11.16
CA LYS A 94 -10.62 -6.64 -11.35
C LYS A 94 -9.54 -5.90 -12.12
N THR A 95 -9.96 -4.86 -12.83
CA THR A 95 -9.01 -3.90 -13.41
C THR A 95 -8.44 -3.01 -12.32
N PHE A 96 -7.13 -2.96 -12.24
CA PHE A 96 -6.37 -2.06 -11.39
C PHE A 96 -5.63 -1.04 -12.25
N PHE A 97 -5.72 0.23 -11.91
CA PHE A 97 -5.06 1.32 -12.61
C PHE A 97 -3.76 1.67 -11.91
N THR A 98 -2.64 1.37 -12.55
CA THR A 98 -1.31 1.82 -12.10
C THR A 98 -0.95 3.10 -12.82
N ASN A 99 -0.32 4.01 -12.12
CA ASN A 99 0.07 5.31 -12.62
C ASN A 99 1.57 5.50 -12.39
N ASN A 100 2.20 6.37 -13.18
CA ASN A 100 3.59 6.78 -12.96
C ASN A 100 3.79 7.49 -11.60
N PHE A 101 2.69 7.94 -10.97
CA PHE A 101 2.66 8.40 -9.59
C PHE A 101 1.91 7.38 -8.72
N SER A 102 2.67 6.53 -8.04
CA SER A 102 2.18 5.36 -7.31
C SER A 102 1.07 5.65 -6.28
N PRO A 103 1.07 6.74 -5.48
CA PRO A 103 0.02 7.04 -4.51
C PRO A 103 -1.39 7.20 -5.09
N ILE A 104 -1.56 7.33 -6.40
CA ILE A 104 -2.88 7.40 -7.05
C ILE A 104 -3.29 6.10 -7.73
N ASN A 105 -2.55 5.01 -7.50
CA ASN A 105 -2.95 3.68 -7.97
C ASN A 105 -4.27 3.27 -7.32
N SER A 106 -5.20 2.72 -8.11
CA SER A 106 -6.56 2.47 -7.62
C SER A 106 -7.30 1.44 -8.46
N PHE A 107 -8.32 0.81 -7.84
CA PHE A 107 -9.34 0.05 -8.57
C PHE A 107 -10.36 0.92 -9.28
N PHE A 108 -10.32 2.22 -9.07
CA PHE A 108 -11.20 3.19 -9.72
C PHE A 108 -10.41 4.05 -10.69
N ARG A 109 -11.02 4.30 -11.85
CA ARG A 109 -10.45 5.24 -12.80
C ARG A 109 -10.51 6.66 -12.21
N VAL A 110 -9.42 7.41 -12.35
CA VAL A 110 -9.37 8.80 -11.91
C VAL A 110 -10.46 9.62 -12.61
N ASN A 111 -11.38 10.20 -11.83
CA ASN A 111 -12.46 11.02 -12.37
C ASN A 111 -11.94 12.41 -12.76
N LYS A 112 -11.52 12.54 -14.03
CA LYS A 112 -11.00 13.81 -14.58
C LYS A 112 -12.07 14.92 -14.71
N ARG A 113 -13.36 14.63 -14.50
CA ARG A 113 -14.44 15.62 -14.56
C ARG A 113 -14.57 16.43 -13.26
N SER A 114 -14.15 15.88 -12.13
CA SER A 114 -14.17 16.56 -10.84
C SER A 114 -13.18 17.73 -10.82
N LYS A 115 -13.64 18.91 -10.39
CA LYS A 115 -12.78 20.11 -10.21
C LYS A 115 -11.62 19.82 -9.26
N HIS A 116 -11.88 19.15 -8.15
CA HIS A 116 -10.89 18.74 -7.16
C HIS A 116 -9.81 17.83 -7.75
N THR A 117 -10.22 16.83 -8.53
CA THR A 117 -9.30 15.90 -9.19
C THR A 117 -8.44 16.61 -10.23
N ARG A 118 -9.03 17.51 -11.02
CA ARG A 118 -8.27 18.31 -12.00
C ARG A 118 -7.20 19.19 -11.33
N LEU A 119 -7.57 19.87 -10.24
CA LEU A 119 -6.61 20.66 -9.47
C LEU A 119 -5.48 19.81 -8.92
N LYS A 120 -5.81 18.66 -8.30
CA LYS A 120 -4.83 17.70 -7.78
C LYS A 120 -3.88 17.20 -8.85
N ILE A 121 -4.42 16.79 -10.02
CA ILE A 121 -3.61 16.36 -11.16
C ILE A 121 -2.69 17.50 -11.65
N LYS A 122 -3.19 18.73 -11.74
CA LYS A 122 -2.40 19.88 -12.19
C LYS A 122 -1.23 20.16 -11.25
N ILE A 123 -1.49 20.14 -9.93
CA ILE A 123 -0.46 20.32 -8.90
C ILE A 123 0.59 19.19 -8.99
N LEU A 124 0.14 17.94 -9.07
CA LEU A 124 1.04 16.80 -9.17
C LEU A 124 1.86 16.83 -10.47
N SER A 125 1.24 17.14 -11.61
CA SER A 125 1.97 17.27 -12.88
C SER A 125 3.01 18.39 -12.84
N PHE A 126 2.74 19.46 -12.14
CA PHE A 126 3.72 20.53 -11.94
C PHE A 126 4.89 20.09 -11.05
N ILE A 127 4.60 19.45 -9.91
CA ILE A 127 5.61 18.97 -8.95
C ILE A 127 6.52 17.89 -9.57
N TYR A 128 5.92 16.97 -10.35
CA TYR A 128 6.63 15.84 -10.94
C TYR A 128 7.16 16.11 -12.35
N SER A 129 6.80 17.26 -12.94
CA SER A 129 7.17 17.66 -14.31
C SER A 129 6.80 16.61 -15.37
N GLU A 130 5.77 15.80 -15.09
CA GLU A 130 5.33 14.69 -15.94
C GLU A 130 3.80 14.64 -16.04
N LYS A 131 3.30 14.21 -17.22
CA LYS A 131 1.88 13.89 -17.37
C LYS A 131 1.56 12.58 -16.63
N ILE A 132 0.43 12.57 -15.92
CA ILE A 132 -0.05 11.36 -15.25
C ILE A 132 -0.58 10.38 -16.30
N ASN A 133 0.12 9.27 -16.46
CA ASN A 133 -0.21 8.18 -17.35
C ASN A 133 -0.72 6.99 -16.54
N SER A 134 -1.84 6.39 -16.97
CA SER A 134 -2.43 5.21 -16.34
C SER A 134 -2.29 3.99 -17.25
N ARG A 135 -1.84 2.88 -16.67
CA ARG A 135 -1.89 1.55 -17.28
C ARG A 135 -3.01 0.74 -16.63
N ARG A 136 -3.63 -0.16 -17.40
CA ARG A 136 -4.63 -1.10 -16.88
C ARG A 136 -3.99 -2.47 -16.68
N ASN A 137 -4.17 -3.02 -15.50
CA ASN A 137 -3.71 -4.36 -15.15
C ASN A 137 -4.90 -5.17 -14.66
N ASN A 138 -5.06 -6.41 -15.12
CA ASN A 138 -6.02 -7.34 -14.55
C ASN A 138 -5.36 -8.02 -13.34
N VAL A 139 -5.94 -7.83 -12.17
CA VAL A 139 -5.40 -8.36 -10.91
C VAL A 139 -6.44 -9.23 -10.23
N GLU A 140 -5.97 -10.20 -9.47
CA GLU A 140 -6.82 -11.03 -8.63
C GLU A 140 -7.17 -10.31 -7.33
N ILE A 141 -8.43 -10.51 -6.91
CA ILE A 141 -8.93 -10.10 -5.61
C ILE A 141 -9.19 -11.36 -4.80
N VAL A 142 -8.79 -11.34 -3.55
CA VAL A 142 -9.06 -12.42 -2.57
C VAL A 142 -9.78 -11.85 -1.37
N THR A 143 -10.68 -12.62 -0.76
CA THR A 143 -11.20 -12.29 0.55
C THR A 143 -10.22 -12.73 1.63
N LEU A 144 -10.09 -11.97 2.72
CA LEU A 144 -9.24 -12.41 3.85
C LEU A 144 -9.71 -13.75 4.39
N LYS A 145 -11.05 -13.98 4.45
CA LYS A 145 -11.61 -15.28 4.87
C LYS A 145 -11.05 -16.44 4.05
N ASN A 146 -11.14 -16.38 2.72
CA ASN A 146 -10.66 -17.46 1.85
C ASN A 146 -9.15 -17.61 1.90
N TYR A 147 -8.43 -16.50 2.08
CA TYR A 147 -6.99 -16.51 2.26
C TYR A 147 -6.59 -17.24 3.56
N CYS A 148 -7.22 -16.91 4.68
CA CYS A 148 -6.96 -17.55 5.98
C CYS A 148 -7.30 -19.06 5.93
N LEU A 149 -8.44 -19.44 5.38
CA LEU A 149 -8.81 -20.84 5.23
C LEU A 149 -7.78 -21.66 4.42
N LYS A 150 -7.23 -21.08 3.35
CA LYS A 150 -6.17 -21.74 2.55
C LYS A 150 -4.86 -21.86 3.31
N LYS A 151 -4.58 -20.96 4.24
CA LYS A 151 -3.37 -20.99 5.09
C LYS A 151 -3.55 -21.77 6.37
N LYS A 152 -4.77 -22.27 6.66
CA LYS A 152 -5.13 -23.00 7.88
C LYS A 152 -4.97 -22.18 9.17
N TYR A 153 -5.30 -20.87 9.08
CA TYR A 153 -5.43 -19.99 10.25
C TYR A 153 -6.85 -20.02 10.80
#